data_11f14b2ecec7565c0e1c579f1a99e81b
#
_entry.id   11f14b2ecec7565c0e1c579f1a99e81b
#
_cell.length_a   1.000
_cell.length_b   1.000
_cell.length_c   1.000
_cell.angle_alpha   90.00
_cell.angle_beta   90.00
_cell.angle_gamma   90.00
#
_symmetry.space_group_name_H-M   'P 1'
#
loop_
_entity.id
_entity.type
_entity.pdbx_description
1 polymer ?
#
loop_
_entity_poly.entity_id
_entity_poly.type
_entity_poly.pdbx_seq_one_letter_code
_entity_poly.pdbx_strand_id
1 'polypeptide(L)'
;MELIIILVIVIFLIGTVGIALPSKSSRKISDLRMNATKMGFRIIPNNLGKSLFKNNDLSLVTYQLKNTTNLKEAHFIRDKSNLILYSPLKLKYSDEYDDIKIRLKELSICVEEIIFSKSQISFLWKEKNGLDELKEIF
;
A
#
# COMPACT_ATOMS: atom_id res chain seq x y z
N MET A 1 -0.06 7.26 -54.90
CA MET A 1 0.56 8.21 -53.96
C MET A 1 -0.35 8.56 -52.80
N GLU A 2 -1.54 9.06 -53.03
CA GLU A 2 -2.47 9.47 -51.96
C GLU A 2 -2.86 8.31 -51.04
N LEU A 3 -3.07 7.13 -51.58
CA LEU A 3 -3.47 5.95 -50.82
C LEU A 3 -2.36 5.48 -49.85
N ILE A 4 -1.10 5.62 -50.21
CA ILE A 4 0.06 5.30 -49.37
C ILE A 4 0.17 6.29 -48.20
N ILE A 5 -0.06 7.58 -48.49
CA ILE A 5 -0.02 8.63 -47.46
C ILE A 5 -1.11 8.41 -46.41
N ILE A 6 -2.32 8.09 -46.84
CA ILE A 6 -3.45 7.78 -45.96
C ILE A 6 -3.12 6.56 -45.11
N LEU A 7 -2.55 5.51 -45.69
CA LEU A 7 -2.18 4.28 -44.98
C LEU A 7 -1.12 4.56 -43.89
N VAL A 8 -0.11 5.37 -44.19
CA VAL A 8 0.93 5.77 -43.24
C VAL A 8 0.34 6.57 -42.07
N ILE A 9 -0.57 7.51 -42.35
CA ILE A 9 -1.24 8.30 -41.32
C ILE A 9 -2.09 7.40 -40.39
N VAL A 10 -2.83 6.46 -40.97
CA VAL A 10 -3.68 5.53 -40.21
C VAL A 10 -2.81 4.64 -39.31
N ILE A 11 -1.69 4.09 -39.79
CA ILE A 11 -0.76 3.29 -39.00
C ILE A 11 -0.17 4.12 -37.84
N PHE A 12 0.19 5.37 -38.11
CA PHE A 12 0.75 6.28 -37.10
C PHE A 12 -0.28 6.60 -36.02
N LEU A 13 -1.55 6.86 -36.36
CA LEU A 13 -2.63 7.12 -35.43
C LEU A 13 -2.94 5.89 -34.54
N ILE A 14 -2.99 4.69 -35.14
CA ILE A 14 -3.20 3.45 -34.39
C ILE A 14 -2.05 3.20 -33.41
N GLY A 15 -0.81 3.43 -33.83
CA GLY A 15 0.37 3.28 -32.97
C GLY A 15 0.36 4.22 -31.80
N THR A 16 0.00 5.49 -31.99
CA THR A 16 -0.07 6.48 -30.89
C THR A 16 -1.18 6.18 -29.88
N VAL A 17 -2.34 5.73 -30.34
CA VAL A 17 -3.45 5.32 -29.45
C VAL A 17 -3.06 4.09 -28.63
N GLY A 18 -2.37 3.12 -29.22
CA GLY A 18 -1.90 1.93 -28.49
C GLY A 18 -0.91 2.25 -27.36
N ILE A 19 -0.04 3.25 -27.56
CA ILE A 19 0.93 3.70 -26.55
C ILE A 19 0.23 4.50 -25.43
N ALA A 20 -0.81 5.26 -25.76
CA ALA A 20 -1.53 6.10 -24.80
C ALA A 20 -2.46 5.33 -23.86
N LEU A 21 -2.82 4.08 -24.20
CA LEU A 21 -3.69 3.26 -23.36
C LEU A 21 -2.91 2.69 -22.15
N PRO A 22 -3.41 2.89 -20.91
CA PRO A 22 -2.77 2.30 -19.73
C PRO A 22 -2.81 0.76 -19.79
N SER A 23 -1.76 0.11 -19.31
CA SER A 23 -1.69 -1.34 -19.24
C SER A 23 -2.79 -1.91 -18.32
N LYS A 24 -3.16 -3.19 -18.50
CA LYS A 24 -4.13 -3.87 -17.63
C LYS A 24 -3.69 -3.85 -16.16
N SER A 25 -2.39 -3.96 -15.90
CA SER A 25 -1.81 -3.88 -14.57
C SER A 25 -2.01 -2.48 -13.95
N SER A 26 -1.75 -1.41 -14.71
CA SER A 26 -1.97 -0.03 -14.25
C SER A 26 -3.44 0.26 -13.93
N ARG A 27 -4.36 -0.28 -14.71
CA ARG A 27 -5.80 -0.14 -14.45
C ARG A 27 -6.21 -0.83 -13.16
N LYS A 28 -5.74 -2.05 -12.92
CA LYS A 28 -6.01 -2.79 -11.67
C LYS A 28 -5.52 -2.04 -10.43
N ILE A 29 -4.31 -1.47 -10.49
CA ILE A 29 -3.75 -0.67 -9.39
C ILE A 29 -4.56 0.61 -9.19
N SER A 30 -4.94 1.29 -10.26
CA SER A 30 -5.77 2.51 -10.18
C SER A 30 -7.14 2.21 -9.55
N ASP A 31 -7.81 1.15 -9.96
CA ASP A 31 -9.09 0.71 -9.40
C ASP A 31 -8.95 0.32 -7.93
N LEU A 32 -7.88 -0.38 -7.57
CA LEU A 32 -7.56 -0.73 -6.19
C LEU A 32 -7.43 0.51 -5.31
N ARG A 33 -6.65 1.50 -5.75
CA ARG A 33 -6.43 2.75 -5.01
C ARG A 33 -7.71 3.57 -4.87
N MET A 34 -8.51 3.64 -5.92
CA MET A 34 -9.80 4.33 -5.88
C MET A 34 -10.76 3.68 -4.89
N ASN A 35 -10.85 2.36 -4.89
CA ASN A 35 -11.69 1.61 -3.95
C ASN A 35 -11.17 1.73 -2.51
N ALA A 36 -9.86 1.69 -2.31
CA ALA A 36 -9.24 1.90 -1.01
C ALA A 36 -9.58 3.30 -0.46
N THR A 37 -9.51 4.33 -1.28
CA THR A 37 -9.89 5.70 -0.89
C THR A 37 -11.36 5.78 -0.47
N LYS A 38 -12.27 5.09 -1.17
CA LYS A 38 -13.68 4.99 -0.78
C LYS A 38 -13.90 4.29 0.57
N MET A 39 -12.99 3.38 0.95
CA MET A 39 -13.01 2.71 2.25
C MET A 39 -12.41 3.55 3.39
N GLY A 40 -11.92 4.75 3.12
CA GLY A 40 -11.32 5.64 4.10
C GLY A 40 -9.79 5.60 4.18
N PHE A 41 -9.13 4.83 3.32
CA PHE A 41 -7.68 4.84 3.23
C PHE A 41 -7.17 6.07 2.48
N ARG A 42 -6.07 6.61 2.94
CA ARG A 42 -5.34 7.67 2.27
C ARG A 42 -4.03 7.12 1.73
N ILE A 43 -3.78 7.33 0.46
CA ILE A 43 -2.55 6.89 -0.19
C ILE A 43 -1.56 8.05 -0.19
N ILE A 44 -0.36 7.81 0.33
CA ILE A 44 0.69 8.83 0.43
C ILE A 44 1.74 8.59 -0.64
N PRO A 45 2.13 9.62 -1.41
CA PRO A 45 3.20 9.52 -2.39
C PRO A 45 4.50 9.05 -1.76
N ASN A 46 5.25 8.23 -2.49
CA ASN A 46 6.47 7.58 -2.02
C ASN A 46 7.54 8.54 -1.48
N ASN A 47 7.60 9.75 -1.99
CA ASN A 47 8.58 10.76 -1.58
C ASN A 47 8.24 11.46 -0.26
N LEU A 48 6.97 11.45 0.17
CA LEU A 48 6.52 12.15 1.37
C LEU A 48 6.37 11.25 2.61
N GLY A 49 6.02 9.98 2.39
CA GLY A 49 5.69 9.06 3.50
C GLY A 49 6.86 8.23 4.01
N LYS A 50 7.95 8.11 3.28
CA LYS A 50 9.04 7.16 3.57
C LYS A 50 9.98 7.56 4.69
N SER A 51 10.04 8.82 5.07
CA SER A 51 10.92 9.27 6.16
C SER A 51 10.57 8.65 7.52
N LEU A 52 9.33 8.22 7.71
CA LEU A 52 8.86 7.58 8.94
C LEU A 52 9.19 6.09 9.03
N PHE A 53 9.41 5.44 7.88
CA PHE A 53 9.63 4.01 7.78
C PHE A 53 11.13 3.67 7.70
N LYS A 54 11.48 2.50 8.22
CA LYS A 54 12.84 1.95 8.11
C LYS A 54 13.10 1.27 6.76
N ASN A 55 12.04 0.73 6.14
CA ASN A 55 12.13 0.11 4.82
C ASN A 55 12.11 1.17 3.72
N ASN A 56 13.15 1.19 2.89
CA ASN A 56 13.30 2.13 1.77
C ASN A 56 12.96 1.54 0.40
N ASP A 57 12.30 0.39 0.36
CA ASP A 57 11.90 -0.24 -0.89
C ASP A 57 10.89 0.64 -1.65
N LEU A 58 11.28 1.06 -2.86
CA LEU A 58 10.47 1.93 -3.72
C LEU A 58 9.23 1.24 -4.31
N SER A 59 9.18 -0.10 -4.29
CA SER A 59 8.03 -0.87 -4.75
C SER A 59 6.88 -0.87 -3.76
N LEU A 60 7.11 -0.47 -2.51
CA LEU A 60 6.12 -0.41 -1.45
C LEU A 60 5.37 0.92 -1.49
N VAL A 61 4.09 0.88 -1.19
CA VAL A 61 3.19 2.04 -1.16
C VAL A 61 2.73 2.30 0.27
N THR A 62 2.71 3.56 0.67
CA THR A 62 2.25 3.98 1.99
C THR A 62 0.76 4.26 1.98
N TYR A 63 0.02 3.53 2.82
CA TYR A 63 -1.40 3.76 3.07
C TYR A 63 -1.59 4.24 4.50
N GLN A 64 -2.55 5.12 4.68
CA GLN A 64 -2.93 5.63 6.00
C GLN A 64 -4.43 5.50 6.21
N LEU A 65 -4.81 5.27 7.47
CA LEU A 65 -6.20 5.41 7.88
C LEU A 65 -6.27 6.00 9.29
N LYS A 66 -7.47 6.47 9.68
CA LYS A 66 -7.69 7.01 11.01
C LYS A 66 -7.52 5.92 12.08
N ASN A 67 -6.77 6.23 13.13
CA ASN A 67 -6.61 5.32 14.26
C ASN A 67 -7.84 5.38 15.17
N THR A 68 -8.61 4.31 15.18
CA THR A 68 -9.77 4.12 16.06
C THR A 68 -9.47 3.12 17.18
N THR A 69 -8.23 2.61 17.26
CA THR A 69 -7.80 1.64 18.25
C THR A 69 -7.30 2.30 19.53
N ASN A 70 -7.16 1.51 20.58
CA ASN A 70 -6.56 1.96 21.85
C ASN A 70 -5.05 2.14 21.77
N LEU A 71 -4.40 1.56 20.77
CA LEU A 71 -2.96 1.65 20.57
C LEU A 71 -2.58 3.02 19.99
N LYS A 72 -1.96 3.86 20.81
CA LYS A 72 -1.63 5.25 20.46
C LYS A 72 -0.26 5.45 19.85
N GLU A 73 0.66 4.52 20.11
CA GLU A 73 2.04 4.61 19.62
C GLU A 73 2.62 3.20 19.53
N ALA A 74 2.96 2.79 18.32
CA ALA A 74 3.69 1.54 18.08
C ALA A 74 4.29 1.53 16.68
N HIS A 75 5.41 0.86 16.52
CA HIS A 75 6.08 0.66 15.26
C HIS A 75 6.46 -0.81 15.13
N PHE A 76 5.90 -1.49 14.14
CA PHE A 76 6.17 -2.90 13.84
C PHE A 76 6.84 -3.03 12.49
N ILE A 77 7.83 -3.90 12.41
CA ILE A 77 8.58 -4.19 11.19
C ILE A 77 8.48 -5.68 10.87
N ARG A 78 8.34 -6.01 9.58
CA ARG A 78 8.33 -7.40 9.11
C ARG A 78 9.73 -7.99 9.22
N ASP A 79 9.85 -9.08 9.97
CA ASP A 79 11.01 -9.96 9.96
C ASP A 79 10.58 -11.36 9.52
N LYS A 80 10.99 -11.74 8.31
CA LYS A 80 10.58 -13.00 7.67
C LYS A 80 9.06 -13.12 7.56
N SER A 81 8.43 -13.95 8.39
CA SER A 81 6.98 -14.19 8.38
C SER A 81 6.20 -13.42 9.45
N ASN A 82 6.88 -12.75 10.38
CA ASN A 82 6.26 -12.09 11.53
C ASN A 82 6.53 -10.59 11.55
N LEU A 83 5.54 -9.83 12.05
CA LEU A 83 5.72 -8.44 12.41
C LEU A 83 6.24 -8.37 13.86
N ILE A 84 7.42 -7.78 14.03
CA ILE A 84 8.05 -7.59 15.33
C ILE A 84 7.98 -6.14 15.78
N LEU A 85 7.87 -5.94 17.09
CA LEU A 85 7.86 -4.61 17.68
C LEU A 85 9.23 -3.96 17.60
N TYR A 86 9.30 -2.81 16.93
CA TYR A 86 10.49 -1.98 16.86
C TYR A 86 10.54 -0.94 17.98
N SER A 87 9.43 -0.24 18.23
CA SER A 87 9.29 0.75 19.31
C SER A 87 7.82 1.01 19.66
N PRO A 88 7.46 1.47 20.85
CA PRO A 88 8.28 1.54 22.04
C PRO A 88 8.44 0.16 22.72
N LEU A 89 9.60 -0.14 23.24
CA LEU A 89 9.85 -1.45 23.89
C LEU A 89 9.00 -1.71 25.13
N LYS A 90 8.52 -0.65 25.79
CA LYS A 90 7.58 -0.77 26.93
C LYS A 90 6.30 -1.54 26.57
N LEU A 91 5.87 -1.51 25.32
CA LEU A 91 4.66 -2.21 24.87
C LEU A 91 4.76 -3.73 25.06
N LYS A 92 5.96 -4.32 25.01
CA LYS A 92 6.17 -5.75 25.26
C LYS A 92 5.74 -6.21 26.65
N TYR A 93 5.72 -5.30 27.61
CA TYR A 93 5.39 -5.58 28.99
C TYR A 93 3.94 -5.21 29.33
N SER A 94 3.15 -4.77 28.36
CA SER A 94 1.73 -4.51 28.55
C SER A 94 0.91 -5.79 28.42
N ASP A 95 -0.19 -5.86 29.16
CA ASP A 95 -1.11 -6.99 29.15
C ASP A 95 -1.77 -7.18 27.75
N GLU A 96 -1.90 -6.11 27.00
CA GLU A 96 -2.51 -6.09 25.65
C GLU A 96 -1.56 -6.57 24.55
N TYR A 97 -0.27 -6.72 24.83
CA TYR A 97 0.74 -7.03 23.79
C TYR A 97 0.51 -8.38 23.11
N ASP A 98 0.12 -9.39 23.85
CA ASP A 98 -0.12 -10.72 23.30
C ASP A 98 -1.33 -10.73 22.34
N ASP A 99 -2.39 -9.99 22.68
CA ASP A 99 -3.56 -9.84 21.78
C ASP A 99 -3.20 -9.09 20.51
N ILE A 100 -2.41 -8.03 20.62
CA ILE A 100 -1.89 -7.28 19.47
C ILE A 100 -1.05 -8.18 18.58
N LYS A 101 -0.17 -8.98 19.15
CA LYS A 101 0.69 -9.92 18.45
C LYS A 101 -0.10 -10.98 17.68
N ILE A 102 -1.16 -11.51 18.25
CA ILE A 102 -2.06 -12.46 17.61
C ILE A 102 -2.73 -11.83 16.40
N ARG A 103 -3.29 -10.63 16.55
CA ARG A 103 -3.92 -9.89 15.45
C ARG A 103 -2.94 -9.55 14.31
N LEU A 104 -1.71 -9.20 14.66
CA LEU A 104 -0.66 -8.91 13.66
C LEU A 104 -0.26 -10.14 12.85
N LYS A 105 -0.36 -11.35 13.42
CA LYS A 105 -0.10 -12.60 12.69
C LYS A 105 -1.14 -12.87 11.59
N GLU A 106 -2.36 -12.37 11.76
CA GLU A 106 -3.44 -12.50 10.78
C GLU A 106 -3.26 -11.58 9.57
N LEU A 107 -2.39 -10.56 9.69
CA LEU A 107 -2.15 -9.62 8.59
C LEU A 107 -1.41 -10.29 7.43
N SER A 108 -1.73 -9.83 6.23
CA SER A 108 -1.08 -10.27 5.01
C SER A 108 0.44 -10.12 5.08
N ILE A 109 1.15 -11.09 4.51
CA ILE A 109 2.62 -11.06 4.35
C ILE A 109 3.07 -9.86 3.50
N CYS A 110 2.18 -9.27 2.73
CA CYS A 110 2.47 -8.10 1.90
C CYS A 110 2.61 -6.79 2.70
N VAL A 111 2.18 -6.77 3.96
CA VAL A 111 2.41 -5.65 4.88
C VAL A 111 3.81 -5.76 5.46
N GLU A 112 4.68 -4.82 5.12
CA GLU A 112 6.09 -4.85 5.52
C GLU A 112 6.37 -4.05 6.80
N GLU A 113 5.64 -2.98 7.04
CA GLU A 113 5.87 -2.10 8.19
C GLU A 113 4.58 -1.38 8.57
N ILE A 114 4.31 -1.23 9.86
CA ILE A 114 3.15 -0.52 10.38
C ILE A 114 3.57 0.45 11.49
N ILE A 115 3.08 1.68 11.41
CA ILE A 115 3.26 2.70 12.43
C ILE A 115 1.90 3.14 12.95
N PHE A 116 1.68 3.00 14.26
CA PHE A 116 0.52 3.55 14.96
C PHE A 116 0.90 4.90 15.56
N SER A 117 0.06 5.89 15.34
CA SER A 117 0.11 7.18 16.01
C SER A 117 -1.24 7.50 16.66
N LYS A 118 -1.31 8.59 17.42
CA LYS A 118 -2.56 8.99 18.11
C LYS A 118 -3.74 9.16 17.16
N SER A 119 -3.50 9.70 15.96
CA SER A 119 -4.54 10.08 15.02
C SER A 119 -4.69 9.14 13.83
N GLN A 120 -3.64 8.41 13.48
CA GLN A 120 -3.60 7.62 12.25
C GLN A 120 -2.73 6.37 12.36
N ILE A 121 -3.03 5.41 11.51
CA ILE A 121 -2.23 4.21 11.29
C ILE A 121 -1.67 4.31 9.88
N SER A 122 -0.35 4.20 9.75
CA SER A 122 0.36 4.20 8.47
C SER A 122 1.03 2.86 8.25
N PHE A 123 0.94 2.31 7.05
CA PHE A 123 1.58 1.05 6.73
C PHE A 123 2.15 1.04 5.31
N LEU A 124 3.24 0.29 5.15
CA LEU A 124 3.83 -0.04 3.85
C LEU A 124 3.35 -1.42 3.41
N TRP A 125 2.85 -1.53 2.19
CA TRP A 125 2.45 -2.82 1.66
C TRP A 125 2.74 -2.95 0.16
N LYS A 126 2.76 -4.20 -0.31
CA LYS A 126 2.89 -4.55 -1.72
C LYS A 126 1.50 -4.68 -2.34
N GLU A 127 1.18 -3.86 -3.32
CA GLU A 127 -0.12 -3.88 -4.00
C GLU A 127 -0.28 -5.07 -4.98
N LYS A 128 0.06 -6.30 -4.55
CA LYS A 128 0.05 -7.47 -5.45
C LYS A 128 -1.30 -8.16 -5.56
N ASN A 129 -2.01 -8.32 -4.46
CA ASN A 129 -3.15 -9.25 -4.37
C ASN A 129 -4.50 -8.54 -4.34
N GLY A 130 -4.52 -7.22 -4.35
CA GLY A 130 -5.72 -6.44 -4.55
C GLY A 130 -6.51 -6.10 -3.28
N LEU A 131 -7.76 -5.70 -3.50
CA LEU A 131 -8.62 -5.10 -2.48
C LEU A 131 -9.00 -6.06 -1.34
N ASP A 132 -9.08 -7.35 -1.60
CA ASP A 132 -9.50 -8.34 -0.60
C ASP A 132 -8.48 -8.43 0.55
N GLU A 133 -7.19 -8.38 0.25
CA GLU A 133 -6.14 -8.28 1.28
C GLU A 133 -6.27 -7.02 2.13
N LEU A 134 -6.60 -5.90 1.51
CA LEU A 134 -6.77 -4.64 2.20
C LEU A 134 -7.94 -4.68 3.20
N LYS A 135 -9.01 -5.39 2.87
CA LYS A 135 -10.15 -5.62 3.77
C LYS A 135 -9.79 -6.50 4.97
N GLU A 136 -8.93 -7.49 4.78
CA GLU A 136 -8.45 -8.37 5.86
C GLU A 136 -7.55 -7.65 6.87
N ILE A 137 -6.86 -6.58 6.47
CA ILE A 137 -5.98 -5.80 7.35
C ILE A 137 -6.78 -5.06 8.42
N PHE A 138 -8.00 -4.67 8.13
CA PHE A 138 -8.85 -3.85 8.99
C PHE A 138 -10.30 -4.32 8.99
#